data_1f76447be686af048f7496c0a70c5786
#
_entry.id   1f76447be686af048f7496c0a70c5786
#
_cell.length_a   1.000
_cell.length_b   1.000
_cell.length_c   1.000
_cell.angle_alpha   90.00
_cell.angle_beta   90.00
_cell.angle_gamma   90.00
#
_symmetry.space_group_name_H-M   'P 1'
#
loop_
_entity.id
_entity.type
_entity.pdbx_description
1 polymer ?
#
loop_
_entity_poly.entity_id
_entity_poly.type
_entity_poly.pdbx_seq_one_letter_code
_entity_poly.pdbx_strand_id
1 'polypeptide(L)'
;LSAMRHLYEGLYKLDANSEISLGQAASVDVSDDKLTWTFTLRDDITWSDGQPVTAQDFIYGFDNLAAQGGDYCTILSDVAESYEAPDDKTVVIKLKQPCAYLPSILAFPSTYPARQDYVEQYGDAYATDPDKSVYNGPYEMESWAHESEVVMKLRDDYYDADNIQVGTINWELITEESSALASFESGDYVYSDMCPDEEKPRMEGNGLVYTEGDNNYCVMFNLGENGNDVLKDENVRKALSLTIDRDRIMAIRGLNDEIGVTLVCRGYVNADGTDFVDYCDPWEDTS
;
A
#
# COMPACT_ATOMS: atom_id res chain seq x y z
N LEU A 1 2.86 2.68 -6.28
CA LEU A 1 1.84 1.93 -5.50
C LEU A 1 0.42 2.35 -5.87
N SER A 2 0.12 3.65 -5.96
CA SER A 2 -1.24 4.13 -6.26
C SER A 2 -1.77 3.65 -7.61
N ALA A 3 -0.98 3.74 -8.68
CA ALA A 3 -1.37 3.24 -10.02
C ALA A 3 -1.63 1.72 -10.02
N MET A 4 -0.87 0.94 -9.25
CA MET A 4 -1.05 -0.52 -9.20
C MET A 4 -2.44 -0.94 -8.70
N ARG A 5 -3.04 -0.19 -7.79
CA ARG A 5 -4.39 -0.48 -7.28
C ARG A 5 -5.51 -0.21 -8.30
N HIS A 6 -5.23 0.55 -9.34
CA HIS A 6 -6.15 0.74 -10.46
C HIS A 6 -5.98 -0.34 -11.54
N LEU A 7 -4.76 -0.81 -11.73
CA LEU A 7 -4.40 -1.77 -12.79
C LEU A 7 -4.56 -3.23 -12.36
N TYR A 8 -4.41 -3.51 -11.07
CA TYR A 8 -4.45 -4.87 -10.53
C TYR A 8 -5.34 -4.97 -9.30
N GLU A 9 -5.84 -6.15 -9.02
CA GLU A 9 -6.67 -6.44 -7.86
C GLU A 9 -6.28 -7.80 -7.24
N GLY A 10 -6.28 -7.85 -5.90
CA GLY A 10 -5.97 -9.04 -5.10
C GLY A 10 -7.20 -9.87 -4.73
N LEU A 11 -7.01 -10.87 -3.87
CA LEU A 11 -8.11 -11.61 -3.26
C LEU A 11 -9.03 -10.71 -2.45
N TYR A 12 -8.45 -9.73 -1.76
CA TYR A 12 -9.14 -8.62 -1.10
C TYR A 12 -8.77 -7.30 -1.78
N LYS A 13 -9.63 -6.30 -1.61
CA LYS A 13 -9.44 -4.90 -2.04
C LYS A 13 -9.87 -3.92 -0.97
N LEU A 14 -9.45 -2.67 -1.10
CA LEU A 14 -10.01 -1.55 -0.34
C LEU A 14 -11.21 -0.99 -1.10
N ASP A 15 -12.30 -0.76 -0.42
CA ASP A 15 -13.46 -0.07 -0.97
C ASP A 15 -13.32 1.47 -0.90
N ALA A 16 -14.35 2.20 -1.32
CA ALA A 16 -14.37 3.66 -1.31
C ALA A 16 -14.24 4.29 0.10
N ASN A 17 -14.47 3.52 1.15
CA ASN A 17 -14.34 3.96 2.55
C ASN A 17 -13.01 3.51 3.16
N SER A 18 -12.11 2.96 2.35
CA SER A 18 -10.86 2.30 2.80
C SER A 18 -11.11 1.06 3.68
N GLU A 19 -12.30 0.46 3.62
CA GLU A 19 -12.61 -0.79 4.28
C GLU A 19 -12.18 -1.98 3.41
N ILE A 20 -11.75 -3.06 4.06
CA ILE A 20 -11.30 -4.26 3.36
C ILE A 20 -12.49 -5.12 2.98
N SER A 21 -12.63 -5.39 1.70
CA SER A 21 -13.68 -6.21 1.11
C SER A 21 -13.10 -7.27 0.17
N LEU A 22 -13.89 -8.30 -0.18
CA LEU A 22 -13.48 -9.28 -1.17
C LEU A 22 -13.33 -8.62 -2.56
N GLY A 23 -12.21 -8.87 -3.21
CA GLY A 23 -11.89 -8.45 -4.56
C GLY A 23 -12.15 -9.57 -5.58
N GLN A 24 -11.09 -10.18 -6.09
CA GLN A 24 -11.15 -11.32 -7.03
C GLN A 24 -11.72 -12.60 -6.40
N ALA A 25 -11.73 -12.70 -5.06
CA ALA A 25 -12.41 -13.79 -4.36
C ALA A 25 -13.93 -13.53 -4.28
N ALA A 26 -14.73 -14.55 -4.60
CA ALA A 26 -16.18 -14.55 -4.39
C ALA A 26 -16.54 -14.91 -2.94
N SER A 27 -15.76 -15.79 -2.32
CA SER A 27 -15.97 -16.23 -0.93
C SER A 27 -14.67 -16.67 -0.28
N VAL A 28 -14.70 -16.76 1.04
CA VAL A 28 -13.62 -17.30 1.86
C VAL A 28 -14.19 -18.16 2.97
N ASP A 29 -13.61 -19.34 3.14
CA ASP A 29 -13.85 -20.26 4.26
C ASP A 29 -12.61 -20.30 5.15
N VAL A 30 -12.81 -20.15 6.46
CA VAL A 30 -11.73 -20.15 7.45
C VAL A 30 -11.94 -21.29 8.43
N SER A 31 -10.94 -22.16 8.59
CA SER A 31 -10.98 -23.28 9.53
C SER A 31 -11.19 -22.82 10.97
N ASP A 32 -11.71 -23.72 11.83
CA ASP A 32 -12.02 -23.41 13.24
C ASP A 32 -10.79 -22.95 14.03
N ASP A 33 -9.61 -23.50 13.71
CA ASP A 33 -8.32 -23.11 14.30
C ASP A 33 -7.74 -21.82 13.75
N LYS A 34 -8.39 -21.21 12.73
CA LYS A 34 -7.97 -19.98 12.04
C LYS A 34 -6.65 -20.09 11.30
N LEU A 35 -6.20 -21.30 11.00
CA LEU A 35 -4.93 -21.51 10.31
C LEU A 35 -5.08 -21.74 8.82
N THR A 36 -6.22 -22.26 8.34
CA THR A 36 -6.44 -22.54 6.91
C THR A 36 -7.50 -21.59 6.37
N TRP A 37 -7.15 -20.87 5.32
CA TRP A 37 -8.03 -19.97 4.60
C TRP A 37 -8.20 -20.47 3.17
N THR A 38 -9.43 -20.77 2.78
CA THR A 38 -9.78 -21.27 1.45
C THR A 38 -10.61 -20.24 0.72
N PHE A 39 -10.05 -19.69 -0.34
CA PHE A 39 -10.69 -18.70 -1.19
C PHE A 39 -11.24 -19.35 -2.44
N THR A 40 -12.48 -19.02 -2.79
CA THR A 40 -13.07 -19.36 -4.10
C THR A 40 -13.04 -18.11 -4.96
N LEU A 41 -12.40 -18.16 -6.12
CA LEU A 41 -12.35 -17.05 -7.06
C LEU A 41 -13.70 -16.85 -7.75
N ARG A 42 -13.98 -15.63 -8.18
CA ARG A 42 -15.12 -15.29 -9.04
C ARG A 42 -15.03 -16.02 -10.37
N ASP A 43 -16.17 -16.26 -11.00
CA ASP A 43 -16.22 -16.91 -12.33
C ASP A 43 -16.00 -15.90 -13.48
N ASP A 44 -16.28 -14.64 -13.23
CA ASP A 44 -16.33 -13.53 -14.20
C ASP A 44 -15.07 -12.64 -14.19
N ILE A 45 -13.94 -13.12 -13.68
CA ILE A 45 -12.68 -12.39 -13.64
C ILE A 45 -11.77 -12.79 -14.81
N THR A 46 -11.28 -11.77 -15.52
CA THR A 46 -10.40 -11.91 -16.68
C THR A 46 -9.21 -10.98 -16.60
N TRP A 47 -8.12 -11.38 -17.24
CA TRP A 47 -7.05 -10.49 -17.62
C TRP A 47 -7.47 -9.60 -18.80
N SER A 48 -6.79 -8.48 -19.01
CA SER A 48 -7.10 -7.53 -20.11
C SER A 48 -6.91 -8.12 -21.51
N ASP A 49 -6.24 -9.25 -21.64
CA ASP A 49 -6.13 -10.03 -22.89
C ASP A 49 -7.29 -11.02 -23.08
N GLY A 50 -8.27 -11.03 -22.19
CA GLY A 50 -9.45 -11.92 -22.21
C GLY A 50 -9.19 -13.31 -21.63
N GLN A 51 -8.00 -13.65 -21.19
CA GLN A 51 -7.75 -14.91 -20.50
C GLN A 51 -8.35 -14.90 -19.08
N PRO A 52 -8.88 -16.04 -18.58
CA PRO A 52 -9.38 -16.10 -17.21
C PRO A 52 -8.26 -15.89 -16.20
N VAL A 53 -8.58 -15.19 -15.09
CA VAL A 53 -7.72 -15.17 -13.90
C VAL A 53 -7.92 -16.49 -13.16
N THR A 54 -6.81 -17.13 -12.84
CA THR A 54 -6.77 -18.44 -12.17
C THR A 54 -6.11 -18.37 -10.80
N ALA A 55 -6.37 -19.37 -9.97
CA ALA A 55 -5.71 -19.52 -8.67
C ALA A 55 -4.19 -19.67 -8.82
N GLN A 56 -3.73 -20.28 -9.93
CA GLN A 56 -2.31 -20.44 -10.20
C GLN A 56 -1.60 -19.08 -10.45
N ASP A 57 -2.30 -18.09 -11.02
CA ASP A 57 -1.75 -16.72 -11.19
C ASP A 57 -1.46 -16.06 -9.85
N PHE A 58 -2.30 -16.33 -8.82
CA PHE A 58 -2.04 -15.88 -7.46
C PHE A 58 -0.82 -16.55 -6.84
N ILE A 59 -0.73 -17.89 -6.94
CA ILE A 59 0.42 -18.62 -6.42
C ILE A 59 1.71 -18.14 -7.07
N TYR A 60 1.69 -17.99 -8.40
CA TYR A 60 2.85 -17.48 -9.14
C TYR A 60 3.22 -16.04 -8.71
N GLY A 61 2.22 -15.17 -8.52
CA GLY A 61 2.44 -13.81 -8.03
C GLY A 61 3.10 -13.77 -6.66
N PHE A 62 2.64 -14.60 -5.72
CA PHE A 62 3.22 -14.72 -4.38
C PHE A 62 4.68 -15.17 -4.42
N ASP A 63 4.98 -16.23 -5.20
CA ASP A 63 6.33 -16.78 -5.33
C ASP A 63 7.27 -15.80 -6.04
N ASN A 64 6.82 -15.20 -7.14
CA ASN A 64 7.62 -14.27 -7.94
C ASN A 64 8.03 -13.04 -7.11
N LEU A 65 7.10 -12.50 -6.34
CA LEU A 65 7.40 -11.33 -5.53
C LEU A 65 8.31 -11.69 -4.34
N ALA A 66 8.04 -12.79 -3.65
CA ALA A 66 8.90 -13.26 -2.56
C ALA A 66 10.36 -13.49 -3.03
N ALA A 67 10.55 -13.96 -4.27
CA ALA A 67 11.85 -14.18 -4.86
C ALA A 67 12.63 -12.90 -5.18
N GLN A 68 11.93 -11.77 -5.43
CA GLN A 68 12.58 -10.49 -5.73
C GLN A 68 13.27 -9.87 -4.50
N GLY A 69 12.77 -10.19 -3.31
CA GLY A 69 13.26 -9.60 -2.07
C GLY A 69 12.95 -8.10 -1.96
N GLY A 70 13.14 -7.54 -0.78
CA GLY A 70 12.87 -6.13 -0.49
C GLY A 70 11.70 -5.96 0.46
N ASP A 71 11.46 -4.70 0.83
CA ASP A 71 10.39 -4.33 1.75
C ASP A 71 9.02 -4.73 1.16
N TYR A 72 8.18 -5.32 2.00
CA TYR A 72 6.83 -5.83 1.65
C TYR A 72 6.78 -7.05 0.72
N CYS A 73 7.88 -7.50 0.11
CA CYS A 73 7.89 -8.70 -0.74
C CYS A 73 7.67 -9.99 0.06
N THR A 74 8.04 -10.02 1.32
CA THR A 74 7.92 -11.19 2.22
C THR A 74 6.69 -11.17 3.12
N ILE A 75 5.86 -10.12 3.05
CA ILE A 75 4.75 -9.89 3.99
C ILE A 75 3.78 -11.09 4.11
N LEU A 76 3.51 -11.78 3.00
CA LEU A 76 2.69 -12.98 3.02
C LEU A 76 3.49 -14.19 3.53
N SER A 77 4.70 -14.39 3.04
CA SER A 77 5.55 -15.51 3.44
C SER A 77 5.98 -15.46 4.91
N ASP A 78 5.96 -14.29 5.54
CA ASP A 78 6.25 -14.15 6.96
C ASP A 78 5.16 -14.78 7.84
N VAL A 79 3.89 -14.74 7.41
CA VAL A 79 2.73 -15.28 8.13
C VAL A 79 2.26 -16.63 7.60
N ALA A 80 2.42 -16.90 6.29
CA ALA A 80 2.01 -18.15 5.67
C ALA A 80 3.04 -19.26 5.88
N GLU A 81 2.56 -20.47 6.22
CA GLU A 81 3.34 -21.70 6.20
C GLU A 81 3.44 -22.25 4.78
N SER A 82 2.32 -22.20 4.05
CA SER A 82 2.22 -22.62 2.64
C SER A 82 1.01 -22.00 1.97
N TYR A 83 1.03 -21.99 0.64
CA TYR A 83 -0.14 -21.66 -0.18
C TYR A 83 -0.15 -22.55 -1.42
N GLU A 84 -1.34 -22.88 -1.91
CA GLU A 84 -1.53 -23.78 -3.05
C GLU A 84 -2.81 -23.45 -3.83
N ALA A 85 -2.84 -23.86 -5.10
CA ALA A 85 -4.00 -23.84 -5.98
C ALA A 85 -4.37 -25.29 -6.34
N PRO A 86 -5.29 -25.94 -5.61
CA PRO A 86 -5.71 -27.31 -5.90
C PRO A 86 -6.48 -27.42 -7.22
N ASP A 87 -7.05 -26.33 -7.70
CA ASP A 87 -7.71 -26.18 -8.99
C ASP A 87 -7.65 -24.71 -9.45
N ASP A 88 -8.21 -24.39 -10.62
CA ASP A 88 -8.12 -23.06 -11.25
C ASP A 88 -8.88 -21.97 -10.47
N LYS A 89 -9.77 -22.34 -9.53
CA LYS A 89 -10.64 -21.41 -8.82
C LYS A 89 -10.43 -21.38 -7.32
N THR A 90 -9.57 -22.21 -6.78
CA THR A 90 -9.37 -22.34 -5.35
C THR A 90 -7.95 -21.97 -4.96
N VAL A 91 -7.81 -20.94 -4.09
CA VAL A 91 -6.55 -20.57 -3.44
C VAL A 91 -6.64 -20.98 -1.98
N VAL A 92 -5.72 -21.80 -1.51
CA VAL A 92 -5.62 -22.22 -0.12
C VAL A 92 -4.36 -21.61 0.50
N ILE A 93 -4.52 -20.89 1.61
CA ILE A 93 -3.40 -20.32 2.37
C ILE A 93 -3.42 -20.92 3.77
N LYS A 94 -2.31 -21.54 4.15
CA LYS A 94 -2.10 -22.10 5.48
C LYS A 94 -1.14 -21.21 6.27
N LEU A 95 -1.54 -20.80 7.45
CA LEU A 95 -0.80 -19.87 8.30
C LEU A 95 0.06 -20.60 9.34
N LYS A 96 1.19 -20.01 9.70
CA LYS A 96 2.07 -20.46 10.79
C LYS A 96 1.39 -20.31 12.17
N GLN A 97 0.56 -19.27 12.31
CA GLN A 97 -0.24 -18.96 13.48
C GLN A 97 -1.46 -18.13 13.06
N PRO A 98 -2.53 -18.04 13.87
CA PRO A 98 -3.68 -17.21 13.55
C PRO A 98 -3.28 -15.75 13.31
N CYS A 99 -3.73 -15.17 12.18
CA CYS A 99 -3.40 -13.83 11.73
C CYS A 99 -4.70 -13.07 11.40
N ALA A 100 -5.12 -12.16 12.31
CA ALA A 100 -6.35 -11.40 12.14
C ALA A 100 -6.26 -10.37 11.00
N TYR A 101 -5.05 -9.92 10.67
CA TYR A 101 -4.80 -8.92 9.62
C TYR A 101 -4.44 -9.54 8.25
N LEU A 102 -4.62 -10.85 8.06
CA LEU A 102 -4.41 -11.48 6.75
C LEU A 102 -5.22 -10.80 5.62
N PRO A 103 -6.48 -10.38 5.82
CA PRO A 103 -7.22 -9.62 4.80
C PRO A 103 -6.49 -8.35 4.34
N SER A 104 -5.86 -7.61 5.27
CA SER A 104 -5.06 -6.42 4.94
C SER A 104 -3.83 -6.76 4.10
N ILE A 105 -3.15 -7.86 4.43
CA ILE A 105 -2.04 -8.37 3.63
C ILE A 105 -2.50 -8.70 2.20
N LEU A 106 -3.64 -9.38 2.06
CA LEU A 106 -4.17 -9.84 0.77
C LEU A 106 -4.84 -8.74 -0.06
N ALA A 107 -5.05 -7.54 0.51
CA ALA A 107 -5.45 -6.33 -0.20
C ALA A 107 -4.24 -5.49 -0.64
N PHE A 108 -3.03 -5.86 -0.23
CA PHE A 108 -1.82 -5.12 -0.55
C PHE A 108 -1.23 -5.54 -1.90
N PRO A 109 -0.73 -4.60 -2.74
CA PRO A 109 -0.24 -4.91 -4.09
C PRO A 109 0.82 -6.00 -4.19
N SER A 110 1.58 -6.24 -3.12
CA SER A 110 2.56 -7.33 -3.10
C SER A 110 1.96 -8.75 -3.07
N THR A 111 0.66 -8.88 -2.99
CA THR A 111 -0.04 -10.18 -3.04
C THR A 111 -0.99 -10.29 -4.23
N TYR A 112 -0.84 -9.42 -5.22
CA TYR A 112 -1.64 -9.48 -6.43
C TYR A 112 -1.18 -10.61 -7.35
N PRO A 113 -2.07 -11.16 -8.19
CA PRO A 113 -1.71 -12.21 -9.12
C PRO A 113 -0.78 -11.70 -10.22
N ALA A 114 0.00 -12.58 -10.82
CA ALA A 114 0.87 -12.27 -11.95
C ALA A 114 0.78 -13.36 -13.02
N ARG A 115 0.88 -12.96 -14.29
CA ARG A 115 0.88 -13.84 -15.44
C ARG A 115 2.29 -14.37 -15.68
N GLN A 116 2.48 -15.66 -15.45
CA GLN A 116 3.77 -16.32 -15.62
C GLN A 116 4.34 -16.14 -17.02
N ASP A 117 3.53 -16.34 -18.05
CA ASP A 117 3.95 -16.21 -19.46
C ASP A 117 4.46 -14.81 -19.80
N TYR A 118 3.83 -13.75 -19.28
CA TYR A 118 4.29 -12.37 -19.46
C TYR A 118 5.60 -12.10 -18.69
N VAL A 119 5.67 -12.53 -17.43
CA VAL A 119 6.89 -12.37 -16.62
C VAL A 119 8.07 -13.11 -17.26
N GLU A 120 7.88 -14.35 -17.72
CA GLU A 120 8.93 -15.12 -18.40
C GLU A 120 9.33 -14.53 -19.76
N GLN A 121 8.36 -13.95 -20.50
CA GLN A 121 8.61 -13.36 -21.80
C GLN A 121 9.38 -12.04 -21.69
N TYR A 122 9.03 -11.18 -20.72
CA TYR A 122 9.54 -9.80 -20.67
C TYR A 122 10.58 -9.59 -19.57
N GLY A 123 10.70 -10.48 -18.57
CA GLY A 123 11.67 -10.37 -17.47
C GLY A 123 11.58 -9.00 -16.77
N ASP A 124 12.70 -8.30 -16.68
CA ASP A 124 12.78 -6.98 -16.04
C ASP A 124 11.94 -5.90 -16.75
N ALA A 125 11.51 -6.14 -17.98
CA ALA A 125 10.64 -5.24 -18.74
C ALA A 125 9.15 -5.50 -18.53
N TYR A 126 8.76 -6.53 -17.77
CA TYR A 126 7.36 -6.77 -17.40
C TYR A 126 6.78 -5.55 -16.66
N ALA A 127 5.58 -5.16 -17.03
CA ALA A 127 4.84 -4.01 -16.46
C ALA A 127 5.52 -2.64 -16.62
N THR A 128 6.47 -2.49 -17.55
CA THR A 128 7.11 -1.20 -17.84
C THR A 128 6.44 -0.42 -18.96
N ASP A 129 5.63 -1.06 -19.77
CA ASP A 129 4.92 -0.46 -20.92
C ASP A 129 3.59 -1.21 -21.16
N PRO A 130 2.59 -0.59 -21.82
CA PRO A 130 1.30 -1.23 -22.08
C PRO A 130 1.41 -2.56 -22.84
N ASP A 131 2.28 -2.63 -23.83
CA ASP A 131 2.49 -3.83 -24.68
C ASP A 131 3.25 -4.97 -23.97
N LYS A 132 3.79 -4.70 -22.79
CA LYS A 132 4.50 -5.68 -21.92
C LYS A 132 3.75 -5.98 -20.64
N SER A 133 2.48 -5.61 -20.59
CA SER A 133 1.65 -5.67 -19.40
C SER A 133 0.32 -6.35 -19.70
N VAL A 134 -0.26 -6.95 -18.68
CA VAL A 134 -1.62 -7.47 -18.68
C VAL A 134 -2.23 -7.21 -17.31
N TYR A 135 -3.49 -6.85 -17.26
CA TYR A 135 -4.13 -6.29 -16.08
C TYR A 135 -5.35 -7.11 -15.67
N ASN A 136 -5.56 -7.29 -14.38
CA ASN A 136 -6.75 -7.95 -13.83
C ASN A 136 -7.64 -7.01 -13.01
N GLY A 137 -7.21 -5.76 -12.82
CA GLY A 137 -7.96 -4.72 -12.13
C GLY A 137 -8.95 -3.99 -13.03
N PRO A 138 -9.60 -2.93 -12.50
CA PRO A 138 -10.61 -2.17 -13.21
C PRO A 138 -10.10 -1.39 -14.43
N TYR A 139 -8.83 -1.02 -14.44
CA TYR A 139 -8.25 -0.26 -15.54
C TYR A 139 -7.12 -1.02 -16.22
N GLU A 140 -6.89 -0.67 -17.47
CA GLU A 140 -5.70 -1.03 -18.24
C GLU A 140 -4.92 0.23 -18.63
N MET A 141 -3.63 0.11 -18.77
CA MET A 141 -2.77 1.22 -19.20
C MET A 141 -2.89 1.38 -20.71
N GLU A 142 -3.42 2.52 -21.16
CA GLU A 142 -3.51 2.87 -22.59
C GLU A 142 -2.17 3.39 -23.10
N SER A 143 -1.49 4.23 -22.32
CA SER A 143 -0.17 4.76 -22.67
C SER A 143 0.64 5.11 -21.42
N TRP A 144 1.97 5.06 -21.55
CA TRP A 144 2.90 5.55 -20.55
C TRP A 144 4.03 6.33 -21.25
N ALA A 145 3.96 7.66 -21.15
CA ALA A 145 5.08 8.53 -21.47
C ALA A 145 5.95 8.65 -20.22
N HIS A 146 7.03 7.87 -20.17
CA HIS A 146 7.91 7.80 -18.98
C HIS A 146 8.31 9.20 -18.51
N GLU A 147 8.34 9.40 -17.19
CA GLU A 147 8.64 10.67 -16.51
C GLU A 147 7.63 11.81 -16.79
N SER A 148 6.55 11.56 -17.50
CA SER A 148 5.57 12.58 -17.89
C SER A 148 4.13 12.18 -17.53
N GLU A 149 3.58 11.11 -18.11
CA GLU A 149 2.16 10.81 -18.04
C GLU A 149 1.89 9.31 -18.10
N VAL A 150 0.90 8.85 -17.34
CA VAL A 150 0.28 7.53 -17.50
C VAL A 150 -1.21 7.73 -17.77
N VAL A 151 -1.71 7.17 -18.86
CA VAL A 151 -3.14 7.16 -19.20
C VAL A 151 -3.69 5.77 -18.93
N MET A 152 -4.71 5.68 -18.11
CA MET A 152 -5.41 4.44 -17.77
C MET A 152 -6.86 4.53 -18.22
N LYS A 153 -7.37 3.47 -18.85
CA LYS A 153 -8.74 3.37 -19.34
C LYS A 153 -9.48 2.27 -18.61
N LEU A 154 -10.75 2.54 -18.24
CA LEU A 154 -11.64 1.56 -17.64
C LEU A 154 -11.85 0.39 -18.61
N ARG A 155 -11.72 -0.82 -18.12
CA ARG A 155 -12.00 -2.05 -18.86
C ARG A 155 -13.50 -2.34 -18.84
N ASP A 156 -14.07 -2.52 -20.03
CA ASP A 156 -15.51 -2.83 -20.19
C ASP A 156 -15.86 -4.24 -19.68
N ASP A 157 -14.86 -5.15 -19.61
CA ASP A 157 -15.00 -6.55 -19.16
C ASP A 157 -14.63 -6.76 -17.69
N TYR A 158 -14.34 -5.69 -16.94
CA TYR A 158 -14.13 -5.81 -15.50
C TYR A 158 -15.46 -6.12 -14.79
N TYR A 159 -15.47 -7.11 -13.90
CA TYR A 159 -16.70 -7.65 -13.28
C TYR A 159 -17.56 -6.60 -12.54
N ASP A 160 -16.98 -5.49 -12.12
CA ASP A 160 -17.64 -4.42 -11.37
C ASP A 160 -17.63 -3.06 -12.12
N ALA A 161 -17.42 -3.09 -13.45
CA ALA A 161 -17.29 -1.89 -14.30
C ALA A 161 -18.48 -0.95 -14.21
N ASP A 162 -19.70 -1.49 -14.10
CA ASP A 162 -20.95 -0.71 -14.01
C ASP A 162 -21.01 0.22 -12.79
N ASN A 163 -20.26 -0.08 -11.73
CA ASN A 163 -20.18 0.72 -10.52
C ASN A 163 -19.07 1.79 -10.54
N ILE A 164 -18.25 1.81 -11.60
CA ILE A 164 -17.14 2.76 -11.74
C ILE A 164 -17.57 3.90 -12.65
N GLN A 165 -17.49 5.13 -12.15
CA GLN A 165 -17.97 6.32 -12.86
C GLN A 165 -16.89 7.00 -13.71
N VAL A 166 -15.61 6.74 -13.44
CA VAL A 166 -14.48 7.38 -14.11
C VAL A 166 -13.97 6.46 -15.23
N GLY A 167 -14.18 6.86 -16.48
CA GLY A 167 -13.78 6.06 -17.64
C GLY A 167 -12.31 6.13 -17.99
N THR A 168 -11.65 7.25 -17.66
CA THR A 168 -10.22 7.46 -17.97
C THR A 168 -9.56 8.20 -16.82
N ILE A 169 -8.36 7.77 -16.45
CA ILE A 169 -7.50 8.43 -15.47
C ILE A 169 -6.23 8.86 -16.20
N ASN A 170 -6.00 10.17 -16.29
CA ASN A 170 -4.75 10.74 -16.74
C ASN A 170 -3.91 11.07 -15.51
N TRP A 171 -2.78 10.42 -15.37
CA TRP A 171 -1.88 10.60 -14.23
C TRP A 171 -0.62 11.32 -14.71
N GLU A 172 -0.52 12.62 -14.44
CA GLU A 172 0.68 13.38 -14.75
C GLU A 172 1.72 13.26 -13.64
N LEU A 173 2.97 13.06 -14.04
CA LEU A 173 4.12 12.87 -13.16
C LEU A 173 4.85 14.21 -12.99
N ILE A 174 4.44 15.01 -12.03
CA ILE A 174 5.03 16.31 -11.71
C ILE A 174 5.92 16.16 -10.48
N THR A 175 7.08 16.81 -10.50
CA THR A 175 8.02 16.81 -9.38
C THR A 175 7.98 18.10 -8.56
N GLU A 176 7.39 19.19 -9.12
CA GLU A 176 7.35 20.49 -8.49
C GLU A 176 5.98 20.75 -7.85
N GLU A 177 5.92 20.77 -6.53
CA GLU A 177 4.67 20.93 -5.76
C GLU A 177 3.92 22.23 -6.08
N SER A 178 4.63 23.33 -6.28
CA SER A 178 4.01 24.61 -6.64
C SER A 178 3.33 24.58 -8.02
N SER A 179 3.91 23.84 -8.97
CA SER A 179 3.30 23.64 -10.29
C SER A 179 2.06 22.76 -10.22
N ALA A 180 2.11 21.68 -9.43
CA ALA A 180 0.95 20.82 -9.20
C ALA A 180 -0.20 21.58 -8.54
N LEU A 181 0.08 22.39 -7.52
CA LEU A 181 -0.92 23.23 -6.87
C LEU A 181 -1.52 24.25 -7.84
N ALA A 182 -0.72 24.92 -8.67
CA ALA A 182 -1.22 25.89 -9.64
C ALA A 182 -2.16 25.23 -10.67
N SER A 183 -1.85 24.03 -11.15
CA SER A 183 -2.71 23.27 -12.07
C SER A 183 -4.00 22.77 -11.39
N PHE A 184 -3.95 22.45 -10.11
CA PHE A 184 -5.16 22.16 -9.34
C PHE A 184 -6.05 23.42 -9.17
N GLU A 185 -5.48 24.57 -8.84
CA GLU A 185 -6.22 25.82 -8.68
C GLU A 185 -6.80 26.36 -9.99
N SER A 186 -6.12 26.13 -11.13
CA SER A 186 -6.65 26.49 -12.44
C SER A 186 -7.79 25.56 -12.90
N GLY A 187 -7.95 24.39 -12.29
CA GLY A 187 -8.93 23.37 -12.64
C GLY A 187 -8.45 22.41 -13.74
N ASP A 188 -7.16 22.45 -14.09
CA ASP A 188 -6.56 21.48 -15.00
C ASP A 188 -6.47 20.09 -14.35
N TYR A 189 -6.29 20.05 -13.00
CA TYR A 189 -6.34 18.82 -12.22
C TYR A 189 -7.54 18.80 -11.29
N VAL A 190 -8.14 17.63 -11.16
CA VAL A 190 -9.22 17.36 -10.19
C VAL A 190 -8.70 16.85 -8.86
N TYR A 191 -7.45 16.35 -8.85
CA TYR A 191 -6.77 15.80 -7.67
C TYR A 191 -5.26 16.04 -7.77
N SER A 192 -4.64 16.31 -6.65
CA SER A 192 -3.18 16.35 -6.48
C SER A 192 -2.83 15.79 -5.11
N ASP A 193 -1.83 14.95 -5.02
CA ASP A 193 -1.24 14.47 -3.76
C ASP A 193 -0.10 15.38 -3.26
N MET A 194 0.15 16.48 -3.99
CA MET A 194 1.21 17.44 -3.71
C MET A 194 0.62 18.80 -3.34
N CYS A 195 1.06 19.33 -2.20
CA CYS A 195 0.77 20.69 -1.77
C CYS A 195 1.95 21.21 -0.95
N PRO A 196 2.59 22.33 -1.34
CA PRO A 196 3.68 22.91 -0.56
C PRO A 196 3.26 23.19 0.89
N ASP A 197 4.13 22.92 1.85
CA ASP A 197 3.83 23.06 3.27
C ASP A 197 3.39 24.48 3.63
N GLU A 198 4.00 25.50 3.03
CA GLU A 198 3.66 26.91 3.22
C GLU A 198 2.27 27.28 2.68
N GLU A 199 1.73 26.55 1.71
CA GLU A 199 0.42 26.80 1.11
C GLU A 199 -0.71 26.05 1.82
N LYS A 200 -0.41 25.02 2.61
CA LYS A 200 -1.42 24.20 3.30
C LYS A 200 -2.38 25.04 4.16
N PRO A 201 -1.93 26.02 4.97
CA PRO A 201 -2.85 26.87 5.75
C PRO A 201 -3.82 27.66 4.87
N ARG A 202 -3.39 28.08 3.67
CA ARG A 202 -4.25 28.79 2.71
C ARG A 202 -5.26 27.84 2.05
N MET A 203 -4.86 26.59 1.83
CA MET A 203 -5.68 25.58 1.18
C MET A 203 -6.68 24.91 2.13
N GLU A 204 -6.57 25.11 3.43
CA GLU A 204 -7.59 24.67 4.38
C GLU A 204 -8.95 25.27 4.04
N GLY A 205 -9.96 24.40 3.87
CA GLY A 205 -11.29 24.80 3.42
C GLY A 205 -11.42 25.07 1.91
N ASN A 206 -10.32 24.98 1.14
CA ASN A 206 -10.27 25.16 -0.31
C ASN A 206 -9.87 23.86 -1.05
N GLY A 207 -10.28 22.72 -0.54
CA GLY A 207 -10.03 21.41 -1.17
C GLY A 207 -8.89 20.60 -0.55
N LEU A 208 -8.11 21.16 0.41
CA LEU A 208 -7.12 20.37 1.14
C LEU A 208 -7.83 19.38 2.07
N VAL A 209 -7.48 18.11 1.92
CA VAL A 209 -7.93 17.04 2.79
C VAL A 209 -6.71 16.46 3.49
N TYR A 210 -6.74 16.49 4.82
CA TYR A 210 -5.77 15.74 5.61
C TYR A 210 -6.24 14.30 5.77
N THR A 211 -5.38 13.37 5.44
CA THR A 211 -5.57 11.98 5.83
C THR A 211 -4.74 11.71 7.07
N GLU A 212 -5.31 11.05 8.06
CA GLU A 212 -4.54 10.60 9.21
C GLU A 212 -3.42 9.68 8.71
N GLY A 213 -2.19 10.09 9.00
CA GLY A 213 -1.01 9.32 8.65
C GLY A 213 -0.58 8.45 9.83
N ASP A 214 -0.23 7.24 9.57
CA ASP A 214 0.31 6.27 10.54
C ASP A 214 1.84 6.20 10.51
N ASN A 215 2.49 7.26 10.05
CA ASN A 215 3.93 7.33 9.89
C ASN A 215 4.61 8.07 11.04
N ASN A 216 5.60 7.42 11.65
CA ASN A 216 6.53 8.07 12.56
C ASN A 216 7.84 8.40 11.87
N TYR A 217 8.28 9.64 11.99
CA TYR A 217 9.65 10.03 11.65
C TYR A 217 10.52 9.95 12.88
N CYS A 218 11.50 9.06 12.85
CA CYS A 218 12.41 8.89 13.97
C CYS A 218 13.88 8.85 13.51
N VAL A 219 14.78 9.24 14.39
CA VAL A 219 16.22 9.06 14.20
C VAL A 219 16.61 7.74 14.85
N MET A 220 17.07 6.79 14.03
CA MET A 220 17.59 5.51 14.51
C MET A 220 19.09 5.55 14.68
N PHE A 221 19.58 5.10 15.83
CA PHE A 221 21.00 4.96 16.10
C PHE A 221 21.51 3.60 15.62
N ASN A 222 22.56 3.60 14.80
CA ASN A 222 23.21 2.35 14.40
C ASN A 222 24.01 1.78 15.58
N LEU A 223 23.50 0.70 16.19
CA LEU A 223 24.14 -0.03 17.28
C LEU A 223 24.83 -1.32 16.82
N GLY A 224 24.79 -1.63 15.52
CA GLY A 224 25.43 -2.80 14.93
C GLY A 224 26.96 -2.67 14.81
N GLU A 225 27.57 -3.67 14.19
CA GLU A 225 29.02 -3.78 14.06
C GLU A 225 29.69 -2.56 13.40
N ASN A 226 28.99 -1.91 12.45
CA ASN A 226 29.47 -0.71 11.76
C ASN A 226 29.02 0.60 12.44
N GLY A 227 28.39 0.53 13.62
CA GLY A 227 27.97 1.69 14.39
C GLY A 227 29.12 2.29 15.20
N ASN A 228 28.95 3.54 15.62
CA ASN A 228 29.92 4.17 16.53
C ASN A 228 29.74 3.63 17.95
N ASP A 229 30.80 3.13 18.56
CA ASP A 229 30.77 2.54 19.90
C ASP A 229 30.22 3.48 20.98
N VAL A 230 30.39 4.79 20.82
CA VAL A 230 29.85 5.78 21.76
C VAL A 230 28.32 5.73 21.84
N LEU A 231 27.66 5.32 20.74
CA LEU A 231 26.19 5.19 20.68
C LEU A 231 25.66 3.97 21.43
N LYS A 232 26.52 3.03 21.83
CA LYS A 232 26.15 1.89 22.66
C LYS A 232 25.81 2.31 24.10
N ASP A 233 26.35 3.44 24.55
CA ASP A 233 25.97 4.04 25.84
C ASP A 233 24.57 4.68 25.73
N GLU A 234 23.66 4.20 26.56
CA GLU A 234 22.27 4.69 26.62
C GLU A 234 22.19 6.17 26.98
N ASN A 235 23.06 6.66 27.87
CA ASN A 235 23.07 8.06 28.27
C ASN A 235 23.47 8.98 27.12
N VAL A 236 24.37 8.51 26.25
CA VAL A 236 24.72 9.26 25.03
C VAL A 236 23.52 9.38 24.09
N ARG A 237 22.78 8.29 23.89
CA ARG A 237 21.57 8.32 23.04
C ARG A 237 20.49 9.24 23.66
N LYS A 238 20.27 9.16 24.97
CA LYS A 238 19.35 10.07 25.68
C LYS A 238 19.78 11.54 25.53
N ALA A 239 21.05 11.84 25.73
CA ALA A 239 21.58 13.19 25.57
C ALA A 239 21.37 13.72 24.15
N LEU A 240 21.65 12.92 23.13
CA LEU A 240 21.40 13.29 21.73
C LEU A 240 19.91 13.53 21.46
N SER A 241 19.02 12.69 22.00
CA SER A 241 17.57 12.86 21.85
C SER A 241 17.08 14.18 22.47
N LEU A 242 17.60 14.55 23.64
CA LEU A 242 17.26 15.79 24.35
C LEU A 242 17.77 17.07 23.66
N THR A 243 18.76 16.94 22.75
CA THR A 243 19.25 18.10 21.96
C THR A 243 18.36 18.43 20.77
N ILE A 244 17.38 17.58 20.45
CA ILE A 244 16.46 17.79 19.32
C ILE A 244 15.30 18.67 19.80
N ASP A 245 15.24 19.88 19.29
CA ASP A 245 14.14 20.82 19.50
C ASP A 245 12.94 20.40 18.61
N ARG A 246 12.07 19.57 19.18
CA ARG A 246 10.90 19.04 18.47
C ARG A 246 9.87 20.11 18.19
N ASP A 247 9.68 21.06 19.09
CA ASP A 247 8.74 22.19 18.89
C ASP A 247 9.17 23.04 17.71
N ARG A 248 10.47 23.26 17.55
CA ARG A 248 11.00 23.99 16.39
C ARG A 248 10.81 23.23 15.10
N ILE A 249 10.97 21.91 15.10
CA ILE A 249 10.68 21.05 13.92
C ILE A 249 9.21 21.19 13.55
N MET A 250 8.29 21.07 14.52
CA MET A 250 6.86 21.22 14.30
C MET A 250 6.51 22.60 13.75
N ALA A 251 7.11 23.67 14.30
CA ALA A 251 6.88 25.03 13.81
C ALA A 251 7.37 25.24 12.35
N ILE A 252 8.41 24.53 11.93
CA ILE A 252 8.92 24.59 10.55
C ILE A 252 8.01 23.80 9.60
N ARG A 253 7.55 22.62 10.02
CA ARG A 253 6.66 21.80 9.19
C ARG A 253 5.29 22.42 8.97
N GLY A 254 4.78 23.18 9.93
CA GLY A 254 3.52 23.92 9.80
C GLY A 254 2.29 23.03 9.54
N LEU A 255 2.36 21.75 9.92
CA LEU A 255 1.34 20.73 9.64
C LEU A 255 0.59 20.35 10.91
N ASN A 256 -0.47 19.56 10.75
CA ASN A 256 -1.20 18.92 11.85
C ASN A 256 -0.45 17.68 12.41
N ASP A 257 0.88 17.67 12.28
CA ASP A 257 1.71 16.62 12.87
C ASP A 257 1.73 16.78 14.39
N GLU A 258 1.92 15.66 15.10
CA GLU A 258 2.10 15.64 16.55
C GLU A 258 3.51 15.19 16.91
N ILE A 259 4.02 15.66 18.05
CA ILE A 259 5.28 15.14 18.59
C ILE A 259 5.05 13.71 19.04
N GLY A 260 5.70 12.77 18.36
CA GLY A 260 5.62 11.36 18.71
C GLY A 260 6.30 11.07 20.05
N VAL A 261 5.54 10.53 21.00
CA VAL A 261 6.02 10.12 22.32
C VAL A 261 6.26 8.60 22.39
N THR A 262 5.83 7.87 21.37
CA THR A 262 6.00 6.42 21.22
C THR A 262 6.39 6.07 19.79
N LEU A 263 6.83 4.83 19.57
CA LEU A 263 7.13 4.34 18.21
C LEU A 263 5.85 4.06 17.40
N VAL A 264 4.74 3.78 18.07
CA VAL A 264 3.43 3.54 17.45
C VAL A 264 2.67 4.85 17.40
N CYS A 265 2.10 5.18 16.25
CA CYS A 265 1.27 6.38 16.06
C CYS A 265 -0.10 6.23 16.76
N ARG A 266 -0.80 7.36 16.94
CA ARG A 266 -2.22 7.34 17.31
C ARG A 266 -3.06 6.73 16.19
N GLY A 267 -4.25 6.24 16.57
CA GLY A 267 -5.17 5.59 15.64
C GLY A 267 -5.10 4.05 15.65
N TYR A 268 -4.05 3.47 16.21
CA TYR A 268 -4.01 2.03 16.46
C TYR A 268 -4.75 1.70 17.75
N VAL A 269 -5.88 1.02 17.62
CA VAL A 269 -6.76 0.72 18.76
C VAL A 269 -6.53 -0.69 19.30
N ASN A 270 -6.63 -0.82 20.62
CA ASN A 270 -6.67 -2.09 21.30
C ASN A 270 -8.00 -2.80 21.09
N ALA A 271 -8.10 -4.06 21.51
CA ALA A 271 -9.32 -4.85 21.40
C ALA A 271 -10.53 -4.26 22.16
N ASP A 272 -10.30 -3.39 23.14
CA ASP A 272 -11.32 -2.67 23.90
C ASP A 272 -11.70 -1.30 23.28
N GLY A 273 -11.09 -0.94 22.13
CA GLY A 273 -11.33 0.31 21.43
C GLY A 273 -10.54 1.51 21.93
N THR A 274 -9.65 1.33 22.92
CA THR A 274 -8.75 2.39 23.40
C THR A 274 -7.55 2.54 22.48
N ASP A 275 -7.01 3.76 22.35
CA ASP A 275 -5.80 4.01 21.57
C ASP A 275 -4.60 3.31 22.21
N PHE A 276 -3.77 2.64 21.41
CA PHE A 276 -2.58 1.94 21.86
C PHE A 276 -1.60 2.88 22.57
N VAL A 277 -1.48 4.11 22.11
CA VAL A 277 -0.59 5.13 22.69
C VAL A 277 -0.94 5.43 24.16
N ASP A 278 -2.21 5.33 24.54
CA ASP A 278 -2.67 5.60 25.91
C ASP A 278 -2.17 4.54 26.92
N TYR A 279 -1.69 3.40 26.42
CA TYR A 279 -1.07 2.34 27.24
C TYR A 279 0.46 2.38 27.23
N CYS A 280 1.05 3.15 26.33
CA CYS A 280 2.50 3.28 26.29
C CYS A 280 2.92 4.31 27.33
N ASP A 281 3.89 3.97 28.19
CA ASP A 281 4.60 4.99 28.94
C ASP A 281 5.24 5.95 27.94
N PRO A 282 4.83 7.22 27.91
CA PRO A 282 5.49 8.20 27.06
C PRO A 282 6.97 8.14 27.38
N TRP A 283 7.80 8.27 26.38
CA TRP A 283 9.22 8.51 26.62
C TRP A 283 9.27 9.72 27.55
N GLU A 284 9.61 9.48 28.83
CA GLU A 284 9.68 10.57 29.77
C GLU A 284 10.65 11.61 29.21
N ASP A 285 10.08 12.68 28.67
CA ASP A 285 10.83 13.91 28.43
C ASP A 285 11.15 14.46 29.82
N THR A 286 12.26 14.00 30.35
CA THR A 286 12.82 14.51 31.59
C THR A 286 13.62 15.78 31.33
N SER A 287 13.03 16.71 30.53
CA SER A 287 13.57 18.05 30.37
C SER A 287 13.45 18.89 31.62
#